data_95b8ee0501e4d8b09a133f15b9944204
#
_entry.id   95b8ee0501e4d8b09a133f15b9944204
#
_cell.length_a   1.000
_cell.length_b   1.000
_cell.length_c   1.000
_cell.angle_alpha   90.00
_cell.angle_beta   90.00
_cell.angle_gamma   90.00
#
_symmetry.space_group_name_H-M   'P 1'
#
loop_
_entity.id
_entity.type
_entity.pdbx_description
1 polymer ?
#
loop_
_entity_poly.entity_id
_entity_poly.type
_entity_poly.pdbx_seq_one_letter_code
_entity_poly.pdbx_strand_id
1 'polypeptide(L)'
;MTSIGIDLNVTGEENLKAQRPAVFLFNHRNQADPFIAGRLISDNFTSVGKKELEKDPLMGTIGRMMDAAFIDRDDPKAAVESLHKIEELARKGLSVLIAPEGTRLDTVEVGPFKKGPFRIAMAAGIPIVPIVIRNAEVIAERNSSTFNPGTVDVAVFPPISVDDWTSENLSERIAEVRQLYLDTLKDWPVGALPSAPLYERVAKPVKKAPAKKAPAKKAPAKKAPAKKAAAKATPETKGRP
;
A
#
# COMPACT_ATOMS: atom_id res chain seq x y z
N MET A 1 13.33 -27.12 -5.83
CA MET A 1 12.44 -28.28 -5.93
C MET A 1 11.01 -27.80 -5.82
N THR A 2 10.32 -27.77 -6.91
CA THR A 2 8.91 -27.40 -6.93
C THR A 2 8.12 -28.70 -7.02
N SER A 3 7.57 -29.14 -5.90
CA SER A 3 6.79 -30.38 -5.81
C SER A 3 5.51 -30.36 -6.64
N ILE A 4 5.16 -29.21 -7.24
CA ILE A 4 3.96 -29.00 -8.06
C ILE A 4 4.29 -28.53 -9.50
N GLY A 5 5.58 -28.57 -9.91
CA GLY A 5 6.01 -28.21 -11.26
C GLY A 5 5.90 -26.73 -11.62
N ILE A 6 5.92 -25.84 -10.62
CA ILE A 6 5.96 -24.39 -10.84
C ILE A 6 7.40 -23.92 -10.75
N ASP A 7 7.89 -23.30 -11.80
CA ASP A 7 9.20 -22.68 -11.89
C ASP A 7 9.09 -21.15 -11.85
N LEU A 8 10.06 -20.50 -11.21
CA LEU A 8 10.17 -19.05 -11.17
C LEU A 8 11.42 -18.63 -11.93
N ASN A 9 11.22 -17.81 -12.96
CA ASN A 9 12.30 -17.14 -13.67
C ASN A 9 12.49 -15.75 -13.06
N VAL A 10 13.49 -15.60 -12.18
CA VAL A 10 13.68 -14.40 -11.37
C VAL A 10 14.85 -13.58 -11.90
N THR A 11 14.60 -12.30 -12.17
CA THR A 11 15.60 -11.30 -12.50
C THR A 11 15.77 -10.37 -11.30
N GLY A 12 17.01 -10.12 -10.83
CA GLY A 12 17.31 -9.26 -9.69
C GLY A 12 17.05 -9.92 -8.33
N GLU A 13 17.21 -11.24 -8.23
CA GLU A 13 16.98 -12.00 -6.98
C GLU A 13 17.84 -11.49 -5.80
N GLU A 14 19.02 -10.95 -6.07
CA GLU A 14 19.94 -10.35 -5.10
C GLU A 14 19.28 -9.19 -4.32
N ASN A 15 18.33 -8.49 -4.91
CA ASN A 15 17.62 -7.37 -4.30
C ASN A 15 16.69 -7.81 -3.15
N LEU A 16 16.31 -9.08 -3.08
CA LEU A 16 15.52 -9.63 -1.97
C LEU A 16 16.25 -9.56 -0.63
N LYS A 17 17.59 -9.55 -0.66
CA LYS A 17 18.46 -9.52 0.52
C LYS A 17 19.32 -8.25 0.62
N ALA A 18 19.26 -7.37 -0.37
CA ALA A 18 20.12 -6.19 -0.44
C ALA A 18 19.92 -5.25 0.76
N GLN A 19 18.70 -5.08 1.23
CA GLN A 19 18.38 -4.28 2.40
C GLN A 19 17.13 -4.81 3.09
N ARG A 20 17.25 -5.17 4.38
CA ARG A 20 16.14 -5.66 5.22
C ARG A 20 16.23 -5.07 6.63
N PRO A 21 15.10 -4.77 7.31
CA PRO A 21 13.74 -4.98 6.82
C PRO A 21 13.37 -4.06 5.66
N ALA A 22 12.39 -4.45 4.86
CA ALA A 22 11.89 -3.70 3.71
C ALA A 22 10.37 -3.88 3.53
N VAL A 23 9.74 -2.96 2.83
CA VAL A 23 8.37 -3.16 2.32
C VAL A 23 8.46 -3.73 0.91
N PHE A 24 8.17 -5.01 0.78
CA PHE A 24 8.09 -5.70 -0.50
C PHE A 24 6.72 -5.46 -1.13
N LEU A 25 6.70 -4.77 -2.27
CA LEU A 25 5.47 -4.49 -3.01
C LEU A 25 5.35 -5.45 -4.19
N PHE A 26 4.21 -6.09 -4.36
CA PHE A 26 3.94 -6.94 -5.53
C PHE A 26 2.63 -6.54 -6.20
N ASN A 27 2.56 -6.62 -7.54
CA ASN A 27 1.30 -6.44 -8.26
C ASN A 27 0.40 -7.66 -8.08
N HIS A 28 -0.91 -7.42 -7.87
CA HIS A 28 -1.84 -8.48 -7.49
C HIS A 28 -2.92 -8.71 -8.55
N ARG A 29 -2.67 -9.68 -9.41
CA ARG A 29 -3.57 -10.08 -10.51
C ARG A 29 -4.16 -11.47 -10.31
N ASN A 30 -3.44 -12.33 -9.59
CA ASN A 30 -3.75 -13.74 -9.44
C ASN A 30 -3.71 -14.17 -7.96
N GLN A 31 -4.37 -15.27 -7.63
CA GLN A 31 -4.29 -15.85 -6.28
C GLN A 31 -2.90 -16.39 -5.95
N ALA A 32 -2.11 -16.73 -6.96
CA ALA A 32 -0.74 -17.21 -6.80
C ALA A 32 0.25 -16.13 -6.38
N ASP A 33 0.00 -14.84 -6.71
CA ASP A 33 0.99 -13.77 -6.52
C ASP A 33 1.52 -13.64 -5.09
N PRO A 34 0.68 -13.66 -4.02
CA PRO A 34 1.18 -13.58 -2.65
C PRO A 34 2.06 -14.78 -2.27
N PHE A 35 1.75 -15.98 -2.81
CA PHE A 35 2.55 -17.18 -2.56
C PHE A 35 3.88 -17.14 -3.29
N ILE A 36 3.89 -16.64 -4.54
CA ILE A 36 5.11 -16.43 -5.32
C ILE A 36 6.02 -15.44 -4.60
N ALA A 37 5.50 -14.26 -4.25
CA ALA A 37 6.26 -13.23 -3.55
C ALA A 37 6.74 -13.71 -2.17
N GLY A 38 5.87 -14.35 -1.38
CA GLY A 38 6.23 -14.93 -0.09
C GLY A 38 7.31 -16.01 -0.19
N ARG A 39 7.23 -16.87 -1.21
CA ARG A 39 8.26 -17.91 -1.47
C ARG A 39 9.63 -17.29 -1.78
N LEU A 40 9.68 -16.18 -2.50
CA LEU A 40 10.91 -15.48 -2.83
C LEU A 40 11.53 -14.80 -1.60
N ILE A 41 10.73 -14.12 -0.78
CA ILE A 41 11.21 -13.46 0.45
C ILE A 41 11.64 -14.48 1.49
N SER A 42 10.98 -15.62 1.56
CA SER A 42 11.22 -16.83 2.33
C SER A 42 11.13 -16.73 3.85
N ASP A 43 11.63 -15.65 4.47
CA ASP A 43 11.73 -15.53 5.93
C ASP A 43 11.56 -14.09 6.43
N ASN A 44 11.35 -13.95 7.74
CA ASN A 44 11.36 -12.69 8.48
C ASN A 44 10.48 -11.60 7.86
N PHE A 45 9.23 -11.95 7.54
CA PHE A 45 8.25 -11.00 7.02
C PHE A 45 6.85 -11.26 7.56
N THR A 46 6.05 -10.21 7.58
CA THR A 46 4.61 -10.24 7.79
C THR A 46 3.88 -9.83 6.52
N SER A 47 2.60 -10.12 6.42
CA SER A 47 1.78 -9.78 5.25
C SER A 47 0.50 -9.07 5.63
N VAL A 48 -0.14 -8.47 4.63
CA VAL A 48 -1.43 -7.81 4.76
C VAL A 48 -2.46 -8.54 3.92
N GLY A 49 -3.48 -9.07 4.57
CA GLY A 49 -4.57 -9.81 3.95
C GLY A 49 -5.92 -9.10 4.05
N LYS A 50 -6.91 -9.63 3.35
CA LYS A 50 -8.31 -9.23 3.46
C LYS A 50 -8.93 -9.88 4.70
N LYS A 51 -9.75 -9.14 5.48
CA LYS A 51 -10.34 -9.61 6.75
C LYS A 51 -11.13 -10.92 6.61
N GLU A 52 -11.81 -11.12 5.50
CA GLU A 52 -12.58 -12.33 5.27
C GLU A 52 -11.70 -13.59 5.20
N LEU A 53 -10.43 -13.44 4.79
CA LEU A 53 -9.45 -14.53 4.76
C LEU A 53 -9.03 -14.98 6.18
N GLU A 54 -9.24 -14.16 7.20
CA GLU A 54 -8.96 -14.55 8.60
C GLU A 54 -9.78 -15.74 9.05
N LYS A 55 -11.01 -15.89 8.52
CA LYS A 55 -11.93 -16.98 8.81
C LYS A 55 -11.73 -18.20 7.91
N ASP A 56 -10.93 -18.06 6.85
CA ASP A 56 -10.59 -19.19 5.99
C ASP A 56 -9.70 -20.19 6.76
N PRO A 57 -9.99 -21.48 6.76
CA PRO A 57 -9.24 -22.46 7.53
C PRO A 57 -7.75 -22.52 7.18
N LEU A 58 -7.42 -22.35 5.90
CA LEU A 58 -6.04 -22.38 5.41
C LEU A 58 -5.39 -20.99 5.50
N MET A 59 -6.00 -19.99 4.89
CA MET A 59 -5.42 -18.63 4.82
C MET A 59 -5.36 -17.96 6.19
N GLY A 60 -6.38 -18.12 7.03
CA GLY A 60 -6.36 -17.61 8.40
C GLY A 60 -5.29 -18.28 9.27
N THR A 61 -5.04 -19.58 9.08
CA THR A 61 -3.98 -20.28 9.80
C THR A 61 -2.60 -19.79 9.34
N ILE A 62 -2.34 -19.74 8.04
CA ILE A 62 -1.10 -19.20 7.48
C ILE A 62 -0.88 -17.76 7.95
N GLY A 63 -1.92 -16.91 7.86
CA GLY A 63 -1.83 -15.52 8.28
C GLY A 63 -1.47 -15.37 9.77
N ARG A 64 -2.04 -16.19 10.65
CA ARG A 64 -1.67 -16.17 12.08
C ARG A 64 -0.22 -16.60 12.32
N MET A 65 0.27 -17.60 11.57
CA MET A 65 1.66 -18.04 11.67
C MET A 65 2.67 -16.98 11.20
N MET A 66 2.23 -16.06 10.32
CA MET A 66 3.04 -14.98 9.75
C MET A 66 2.78 -13.62 10.42
N ASP A 67 2.06 -13.58 11.54
CA ASP A 67 1.59 -12.32 12.16
C ASP A 67 0.92 -11.35 11.17
N ALA A 68 0.21 -11.90 10.17
CA ALA A 68 -0.44 -11.10 9.14
C ALA A 68 -1.50 -10.18 9.75
N ALA A 69 -1.55 -8.95 9.26
CA ALA A 69 -2.67 -8.07 9.55
C ALA A 69 -3.80 -8.33 8.55
N PHE A 70 -4.99 -8.59 9.08
CA PHE A 70 -6.20 -8.69 8.27
C PHE A 70 -6.94 -7.36 8.31
N ILE A 71 -7.07 -6.73 7.13
CA ILE A 71 -7.66 -5.38 6.99
C ILE A 71 -9.11 -5.49 6.57
N ASP A 72 -9.99 -4.88 7.38
CA ASP A 72 -11.35 -4.56 6.99
C ASP A 72 -11.31 -3.32 6.07
N ARG A 73 -11.61 -3.52 4.80
CA ARG A 73 -11.54 -2.44 3.80
C ARG A 73 -12.78 -1.56 3.80
N ASP A 74 -13.86 -2.04 4.42
CA ASP A 74 -15.13 -1.35 4.53
C ASP A 74 -15.18 -0.49 5.82
N ASP A 75 -14.23 -0.71 6.76
CA ASP A 75 -14.04 0.12 7.94
C ASP A 75 -12.69 0.87 7.89
N PRO A 76 -12.68 2.17 7.51
CA PRO A 76 -11.45 2.95 7.42
C PRO A 76 -10.68 3.08 8.74
N LYS A 77 -11.37 3.06 9.91
CA LYS A 77 -10.71 3.15 11.22
C LYS A 77 -9.99 1.85 11.55
N ALA A 78 -10.66 0.71 11.39
CA ALA A 78 -10.06 -0.61 11.57
C ALA A 78 -8.90 -0.85 10.59
N ALA A 79 -9.01 -0.35 9.36
CA ALA A 79 -7.93 -0.40 8.37
C ALA A 79 -6.68 0.37 8.84
N VAL A 80 -6.84 1.58 9.37
CA VAL A 80 -5.74 2.38 9.91
C VAL A 80 -5.08 1.68 11.10
N GLU A 81 -5.86 1.14 12.03
CA GLU A 81 -5.34 0.41 13.20
C GLU A 81 -4.53 -0.83 12.79
N SER A 82 -5.03 -1.58 11.80
CA SER A 82 -4.31 -2.72 11.25
C SER A 82 -2.98 -2.32 10.60
N LEU A 83 -2.93 -1.17 9.91
CA LEU A 83 -1.69 -0.65 9.34
C LEU A 83 -0.70 -0.19 10.41
N HIS A 84 -1.15 0.38 11.52
CA HIS A 84 -0.28 0.72 12.67
C HIS A 84 0.35 -0.52 13.28
N LYS A 85 -0.40 -1.63 13.42
CA LYS A 85 0.18 -2.90 13.88
C LYS A 85 1.32 -3.37 12.96
N ILE A 86 1.13 -3.28 11.64
CA ILE A 86 2.18 -3.65 10.68
C ILE A 86 3.39 -2.71 10.77
N GLU A 87 3.16 -1.41 10.96
CA GLU A 87 4.23 -0.44 11.18
C GLU A 87 5.08 -0.80 12.41
N GLU A 88 4.44 -1.18 13.51
CA GLU A 88 5.16 -1.63 14.72
C GLU A 88 6.00 -2.90 14.46
N LEU A 89 5.47 -3.88 13.72
CA LEU A 89 6.20 -5.07 13.34
C LEU A 89 7.41 -4.73 12.45
N ALA A 90 7.23 -3.81 11.50
CA ALA A 90 8.30 -3.31 10.65
C ALA A 90 9.41 -2.62 11.47
N ARG A 91 9.05 -1.79 12.45
CA ARG A 91 10.00 -1.16 13.38
C ARG A 91 10.76 -2.17 14.25
N LYS A 92 10.15 -3.34 14.52
CA LYS A 92 10.79 -4.46 15.23
C LYS A 92 11.68 -5.34 14.35
N GLY A 93 11.83 -4.99 13.07
CA GLY A 93 12.73 -5.65 12.13
C GLY A 93 12.09 -6.68 11.20
N LEU A 94 10.74 -6.80 11.15
CA LEU A 94 10.08 -7.63 10.16
C LEU A 94 9.90 -6.87 8.84
N SER A 95 10.17 -7.52 7.74
CA SER A 95 9.77 -7.03 6.42
C SER A 95 8.27 -7.13 6.24
N VAL A 96 7.71 -6.34 5.33
CA VAL A 96 6.26 -6.31 5.06
C VAL A 96 6.00 -6.69 3.62
N LEU A 97 5.21 -7.73 3.39
CA LEU A 97 4.75 -8.11 2.05
C LEU A 97 3.33 -7.59 1.83
N ILE A 98 3.13 -6.74 0.83
CA ILE A 98 1.85 -6.10 0.61
C ILE A 98 1.62 -5.75 -0.87
N ALA A 99 0.39 -5.97 -1.36
CA ALA A 99 -0.05 -5.51 -2.68
C ALA A 99 -0.54 -4.05 -2.59
N PRO A 100 0.12 -3.09 -3.23
CA PRO A 100 -0.21 -1.68 -3.11
C PRO A 100 -1.54 -1.30 -3.77
N GLU A 101 -2.05 -2.10 -4.67
CA GLU A 101 -3.37 -1.94 -5.29
C GLU A 101 -4.51 -2.13 -4.26
N GLY A 102 -4.25 -2.88 -3.20
CA GLY A 102 -5.20 -3.18 -2.13
C GLY A 102 -6.30 -4.15 -2.53
N THR A 103 -6.37 -4.60 -3.76
CA THR A 103 -7.30 -5.62 -4.27
C THR A 103 -6.78 -6.20 -5.57
N ARG A 104 -7.29 -7.38 -5.96
CA ARG A 104 -7.07 -7.90 -7.31
C ARG A 104 -7.99 -7.16 -8.29
N LEU A 105 -7.43 -6.63 -9.35
CA LEU A 105 -8.20 -5.97 -10.39
C LEU A 105 -8.55 -6.92 -11.53
N ASP A 106 -9.67 -6.65 -12.22
CA ASP A 106 -10.11 -7.41 -13.40
C ASP A 106 -9.44 -6.92 -14.70
N THR A 107 -8.47 -6.02 -14.58
CA THR A 107 -7.76 -5.43 -15.70
C THR A 107 -6.39 -6.08 -15.89
N VAL A 108 -5.87 -6.02 -17.11
CA VAL A 108 -4.49 -6.43 -17.43
C VAL A 108 -3.48 -5.45 -16.83
N GLU A 109 -3.86 -4.19 -16.68
CA GLU A 109 -3.00 -3.14 -16.17
C GLU A 109 -2.95 -3.11 -14.64
N VAL A 110 -1.82 -2.66 -14.11
CA VAL A 110 -1.63 -2.39 -12.68
C VAL A 110 -2.49 -1.19 -12.27
N GLY A 111 -3.33 -1.38 -11.27
CA GLY A 111 -4.22 -0.35 -10.77
C GLY A 111 -3.53 0.78 -10.00
N PRO A 112 -4.30 1.77 -9.55
CA PRO A 112 -3.76 2.84 -8.70
C PRO A 112 -3.29 2.28 -7.35
N PHE A 113 -2.12 2.75 -6.91
CA PHE A 113 -1.54 2.34 -5.64
C PHE A 113 -2.13 3.13 -4.46
N LYS A 114 -2.43 2.44 -3.37
CA LYS A 114 -2.89 3.00 -2.10
C LYS A 114 -1.72 3.58 -1.31
N LYS A 115 -1.95 4.63 -0.53
CA LYS A 115 -0.92 5.30 0.27
C LYS A 115 -0.42 4.48 1.47
N GLY A 116 -1.21 3.51 1.95
CA GLY A 116 -0.92 2.73 3.15
C GLY A 116 0.46 2.08 3.18
N PRO A 117 0.83 1.25 2.19
CA PRO A 117 2.13 0.58 2.12
C PRO A 117 3.31 1.54 2.19
N PHE A 118 3.20 2.67 1.50
CA PHE A 118 4.25 3.69 1.45
C PHE A 118 4.39 4.45 2.77
N ARG A 119 3.28 4.71 3.47
CA ARG A 119 3.30 5.28 4.81
C ARG A 119 3.96 4.36 5.83
N ILE A 120 3.75 3.05 5.73
CA ILE A 120 4.46 2.06 6.56
C ILE A 120 5.97 2.20 6.35
N ALA A 121 6.43 2.23 5.09
CA ALA A 121 7.85 2.38 4.77
C ALA A 121 8.44 3.66 5.37
N MET A 122 7.78 4.81 5.16
CA MET A 122 8.19 6.10 5.72
C MET A 122 8.23 6.11 7.24
N ALA A 123 7.17 5.61 7.89
CA ALA A 123 7.04 5.64 9.34
C ALA A 123 8.02 4.70 10.03
N ALA A 124 8.37 3.57 9.40
CA ALA A 124 9.34 2.62 9.89
C ALA A 124 10.80 2.95 9.47
N GLY A 125 11.00 3.89 8.53
CA GLY A 125 12.31 4.24 7.99
C GLY A 125 12.97 3.08 7.23
N ILE A 126 12.17 2.28 6.50
CA ILE A 126 12.65 1.10 5.75
C ILE A 126 12.39 1.28 4.25
N PRO A 127 13.26 0.73 3.39
CA PRO A 127 13.10 0.88 1.95
C PRO A 127 11.91 0.11 1.39
N ILE A 128 11.56 0.43 0.16
CA ILE A 128 10.58 -0.27 -0.65
C ILE A 128 11.32 -1.13 -1.68
N VAL A 129 10.95 -2.41 -1.78
CA VAL A 129 11.47 -3.32 -2.80
C VAL A 129 10.35 -3.72 -3.74
N PRO A 130 10.32 -3.21 -4.98
CA PRO A 130 9.30 -3.59 -5.96
C PRO A 130 9.54 -5.02 -6.49
N ILE A 131 8.49 -5.83 -6.52
CA ILE A 131 8.43 -7.17 -7.11
C ILE A 131 7.37 -7.14 -8.20
N VAL A 132 7.77 -7.24 -9.45
CA VAL A 132 6.84 -7.28 -10.60
C VAL A 132 6.67 -8.72 -11.03
N ILE A 133 5.43 -9.20 -11.03
CA ILE A 133 5.06 -10.57 -11.39
C ILE A 133 4.31 -10.54 -12.72
N ARG A 134 4.72 -11.40 -13.65
CA ARG A 134 4.13 -11.58 -14.98
C ARG A 134 3.78 -13.05 -15.22
N ASN A 135 2.77 -13.31 -16.02
CA ASN A 135 2.36 -14.65 -16.46
C ASN A 135 1.85 -15.59 -15.33
N ALA A 136 1.45 -15.07 -14.17
CA ALA A 136 0.92 -15.91 -13.10
C ALA A 136 -0.37 -16.65 -13.48
N GLU A 137 -1.08 -16.19 -14.50
CA GLU A 137 -2.24 -16.83 -15.11
C GLU A 137 -1.93 -18.17 -15.76
N VAL A 138 -0.67 -18.44 -16.13
CA VAL A 138 -0.22 -19.74 -16.69
C VAL A 138 -0.34 -20.83 -15.64
N ILE A 139 -0.08 -20.52 -14.38
CA ILE A 139 -0.08 -21.51 -13.29
C ILE A 139 -1.41 -21.58 -12.54
N ALA A 140 -2.24 -20.54 -12.60
CA ALA A 140 -3.56 -20.54 -11.96
C ALA A 140 -4.50 -19.60 -12.70
N GLU A 141 -5.69 -20.08 -13.03
CA GLU A 141 -6.76 -19.18 -13.44
C GLU A 141 -7.16 -18.26 -12.30
N ARG A 142 -7.64 -17.06 -12.62
CA ARG A 142 -7.87 -15.96 -11.70
C ARG A 142 -8.65 -16.33 -10.42
N ASN A 143 -9.65 -17.17 -10.52
CA ASN A 143 -10.51 -17.57 -9.41
C ASN A 143 -10.42 -19.08 -9.12
N SER A 144 -9.42 -19.76 -9.68
CA SER A 144 -9.18 -21.18 -9.46
C SER A 144 -8.39 -21.41 -8.19
N SER A 145 -8.73 -22.44 -7.44
CA SER A 145 -7.91 -22.97 -6.35
C SER A 145 -6.93 -24.04 -6.84
N THR A 146 -6.93 -24.34 -8.14
CA THR A 146 -6.08 -25.34 -8.76
C THR A 146 -4.84 -24.66 -9.35
N PHE A 147 -3.68 -25.20 -9.05
CA PHE A 147 -2.41 -24.76 -9.63
C PHE A 147 -1.93 -25.77 -10.67
N ASN A 148 -1.54 -25.27 -11.81
CA ASN A 148 -0.97 -26.06 -12.92
C ASN A 148 0.54 -25.87 -12.96
N PRO A 149 1.30 -26.85 -13.47
CA PRO A 149 2.71 -26.67 -13.79
C PRO A 149 2.91 -25.52 -14.80
N GLY A 150 3.99 -24.76 -14.62
CA GLY A 150 4.30 -23.65 -15.53
C GLY A 150 5.40 -22.76 -15.00
N THR A 151 5.81 -21.78 -15.80
CA THR A 151 6.87 -20.82 -15.44
C THR A 151 6.27 -19.43 -15.25
N VAL A 152 6.61 -18.79 -14.15
CA VAL A 152 6.23 -17.41 -13.84
C VAL A 152 7.48 -16.53 -13.87
N ASP A 153 7.40 -15.42 -14.57
CA ASP A 153 8.48 -14.44 -14.61
C ASP A 153 8.33 -13.44 -13.46
N VAL A 154 9.42 -13.16 -12.77
CA VAL A 154 9.48 -12.20 -11.67
C VAL A 154 10.67 -11.27 -11.83
N ALA A 155 10.45 -9.96 -11.72
CA ALA A 155 11.51 -8.96 -11.66
C ALA A 155 11.51 -8.31 -10.27
N VAL A 156 12.65 -8.39 -9.57
CA VAL A 156 12.85 -7.79 -8.24
C VAL A 156 13.78 -6.59 -8.38
N PHE A 157 13.26 -5.41 -8.15
CA PHE A 157 14.01 -4.18 -8.33
C PHE A 157 14.86 -3.83 -7.10
N PRO A 158 15.94 -3.02 -7.27
CA PRO A 158 16.72 -2.50 -6.16
C PRO A 158 15.85 -1.78 -5.14
N PRO A 159 16.25 -1.79 -3.84
CA PRO A 159 15.58 -1.04 -2.80
C PRO A 159 15.48 0.45 -3.12
N ILE A 160 14.30 1.01 -2.96
CA ILE A 160 14.03 2.45 -3.10
C ILE A 160 14.02 3.05 -1.70
N SER A 161 14.94 3.98 -1.41
CA SER A 161 14.93 4.73 -0.14
C SER A 161 13.70 5.64 -0.06
N VAL A 162 13.21 5.82 1.17
CA VAL A 162 12.11 6.74 1.50
C VAL A 162 12.57 7.93 2.35
N ASP A 163 13.87 8.13 2.50
CA ASP A 163 14.46 9.13 3.42
C ASP A 163 14.06 10.57 3.08
N ASP A 164 13.85 10.88 1.81
CA ASP A 164 13.41 12.19 1.31
C ASP A 164 11.90 12.27 1.04
N TRP A 165 11.13 11.24 1.41
CA TRP A 165 9.70 11.22 1.20
C TRP A 165 8.96 11.99 2.29
N THR A 166 8.03 12.83 1.88
CA THR A 166 7.20 13.67 2.75
C THR A 166 5.73 13.52 2.39
N SER A 167 4.85 14.03 3.25
CA SER A 167 3.41 14.04 2.96
C SER A 167 3.07 14.81 1.67
N GLU A 168 3.88 15.81 1.33
CA GLU A 168 3.69 16.68 0.17
C GLU A 168 4.05 15.96 -1.13
N ASN A 169 5.18 15.22 -1.16
CA ASN A 169 5.66 14.53 -2.37
C ASN A 169 5.15 13.09 -2.49
N LEU A 170 4.52 12.53 -1.46
CA LEU A 170 4.12 11.12 -1.40
C LEU A 170 3.30 10.67 -2.63
N SER A 171 2.38 11.49 -3.09
CA SER A 171 1.52 11.11 -4.24
C SER A 171 2.29 11.03 -5.54
N GLU A 172 3.31 11.86 -5.73
CA GLU A 172 4.23 11.85 -6.87
C GLU A 172 5.12 10.60 -6.81
N ARG A 173 5.73 10.33 -5.64
CA ARG A 173 6.57 9.15 -5.41
C ARG A 173 5.82 7.83 -5.65
N ILE A 174 4.57 7.74 -5.23
CA ILE A 174 3.71 6.58 -5.50
C ILE A 174 3.46 6.41 -7.00
N ALA A 175 3.23 7.51 -7.72
CA ALA A 175 3.03 7.46 -9.17
C ALA A 175 4.31 6.99 -9.90
N GLU A 176 5.51 7.43 -9.46
CA GLU A 176 6.79 6.97 -9.98
C GLU A 176 6.98 5.46 -9.77
N VAL A 177 6.72 4.96 -8.54
CA VAL A 177 6.82 3.53 -8.26
C VAL A 177 5.80 2.74 -9.10
N ARG A 178 4.57 3.22 -9.24
CA ARG A 178 3.58 2.55 -10.10
C ARG A 178 4.02 2.53 -11.56
N GLN A 179 4.60 3.63 -12.05
CA GLN A 179 5.09 3.72 -13.44
C GLN A 179 6.16 2.67 -13.72
N LEU A 180 7.04 2.37 -12.75
CA LEU A 180 8.00 1.27 -12.85
C LEU A 180 7.31 -0.07 -13.20
N TYR A 181 6.19 -0.39 -12.52
CA TYR A 181 5.46 -1.63 -12.81
C TYR A 181 4.88 -1.63 -14.22
N LEU A 182 4.30 -0.50 -14.65
CA LEU A 182 3.73 -0.36 -15.99
C LEU A 182 4.79 -0.50 -17.07
N ASP A 183 5.94 0.15 -16.91
CA ASP A 183 7.05 0.10 -17.87
C ASP A 183 7.65 -1.31 -17.91
N THR A 184 7.84 -1.95 -16.74
CA THR A 184 8.37 -3.32 -16.67
C THR A 184 7.45 -4.35 -17.34
N LEU A 185 6.14 -4.24 -17.12
CA LEU A 185 5.18 -5.16 -17.75
C LEU A 185 5.05 -4.93 -19.24
N LYS A 186 5.27 -3.72 -19.72
CA LYS A 186 5.27 -3.35 -21.13
C LYS A 186 6.55 -3.81 -21.84
N ASP A 187 7.70 -3.60 -21.22
CA ASP A 187 9.02 -3.94 -21.74
C ASP A 187 9.76 -4.76 -20.67
N TRP A 188 9.60 -6.10 -20.77
CA TRP A 188 10.11 -7.00 -19.74
C TRP A 188 11.63 -7.07 -19.78
N PRO A 189 12.32 -6.87 -18.65
CA PRO A 189 13.78 -6.90 -18.62
C PRO A 189 14.32 -8.28 -18.94
N VAL A 190 15.24 -8.32 -19.91
CA VAL A 190 16.00 -9.51 -20.25
C VAL A 190 17.43 -9.32 -19.74
N GLY A 191 17.86 -10.14 -18.80
CA GLY A 191 19.17 -10.03 -18.17
C GLY A 191 19.14 -9.22 -16.86
N ALA A 192 20.26 -8.57 -16.53
CA ALA A 192 20.38 -7.84 -15.25
C ALA A 192 19.50 -6.57 -15.22
N LEU A 193 18.82 -6.36 -14.10
CA LEU A 193 18.16 -5.09 -13.82
C LEU A 193 19.19 -3.98 -13.59
N PRO A 194 18.85 -2.73 -13.90
CA PRO A 194 19.75 -1.62 -13.63
C PRO A 194 20.04 -1.53 -12.12
N SER A 195 21.32 -1.47 -11.78
CA SER A 195 21.83 -1.41 -10.41
C SER A 195 21.63 -0.06 -9.70
N ALA A 196 21.29 1.00 -10.46
CA ALA A 196 20.99 2.31 -9.87
C ALA A 196 19.57 2.35 -9.31
N PRO A 197 19.34 2.96 -8.14
CA PRO A 197 18.01 3.26 -7.64
C PRO A 197 17.22 4.03 -8.71
N LEU A 198 15.99 3.65 -8.96
CA LEU A 198 15.09 4.35 -9.89
C LEU A 198 14.99 5.85 -9.62
N TYR A 199 15.18 6.20 -8.39
CA TYR A 199 15.25 7.54 -7.84
C TYR A 199 16.23 8.47 -8.57
N GLU A 200 17.44 8.00 -8.93
CA GLU A 200 18.43 8.84 -9.64
C GLU A 200 18.05 9.10 -11.12
N ARG A 201 17.17 8.25 -11.70
CA ARG A 201 16.76 8.40 -13.11
C ARG A 201 15.61 9.39 -13.32
N VAL A 202 14.82 9.68 -12.30
CA VAL A 202 13.60 10.50 -12.40
C VAL A 202 13.79 11.93 -11.88
N ALA A 203 14.99 12.29 -11.37
CA ALA A 203 15.31 13.65 -10.92
C ALA A 203 15.33 14.68 -12.06
N LYS A 204 14.18 14.87 -12.75
CA LYS A 204 13.91 16.12 -13.46
C LYS A 204 13.54 17.17 -12.42
N PRO A 205 14.19 18.36 -12.42
CA PRO A 205 13.86 19.40 -11.44
C PRO A 205 12.40 19.79 -11.59
N VAL A 206 11.61 19.51 -10.54
CA VAL A 206 10.21 19.94 -10.45
C VAL A 206 10.22 21.48 -10.49
N LYS A 207 9.66 22.08 -11.55
CA LYS A 207 9.36 23.51 -11.56
C LYS A 207 8.42 23.77 -10.40
N LYS A 208 8.90 24.51 -9.38
CA LYS A 208 8.08 24.96 -8.24
C LYS A 208 6.81 25.61 -8.78
N ALA A 209 5.67 25.02 -8.48
CA ALA A 209 4.38 25.66 -8.73
C ALA A 209 4.34 27.00 -7.97
N PRO A 210 3.81 28.07 -8.55
CA PRO A 210 3.73 29.38 -7.87
C PRO A 210 2.91 29.23 -6.60
N ALA A 211 3.47 29.69 -5.48
CA ALA A 211 2.81 29.69 -4.17
C ALA A 211 1.45 30.36 -4.26
N LYS A 212 0.37 29.60 -3.98
CA LYS A 212 -0.96 30.18 -3.82
C LYS A 212 -0.93 31.16 -2.65
N LYS A 213 -1.17 32.46 -2.95
CA LYS A 213 -1.33 33.50 -1.94
C LYS A 213 -2.40 33.09 -0.93
N ALA A 214 -2.02 33.11 0.36
CA ALA A 214 -2.95 32.87 1.45
C ALA A 214 -4.13 33.87 1.38
N PRO A 215 -5.37 33.43 1.69
CA PRO A 215 -6.52 34.34 1.71
C PRO A 215 -6.34 35.35 2.85
N ALA A 216 -6.55 36.63 2.51
CA ALA A 216 -6.48 37.74 3.44
C ALA A 216 -7.46 37.53 4.62
N LYS A 217 -6.95 37.70 5.86
CA LYS A 217 -7.77 37.69 7.08
C LYS A 217 -8.79 38.83 7.01
N LYS A 218 -10.10 38.51 7.01
CA LYS A 218 -11.17 39.45 7.19
C LYS A 218 -11.09 40.05 8.60
N ALA A 219 -11.10 41.38 8.67
CA ALA A 219 -11.17 42.16 9.90
C ALA A 219 -12.48 41.87 10.69
N PRO A 220 -12.50 41.97 12.01
CA PRO A 220 -13.69 41.70 12.81
C PRO A 220 -14.72 42.82 12.66
N ALA A 221 -15.98 42.44 12.43
CA ALA A 221 -17.10 43.34 12.35
C ALA A 221 -17.42 43.98 13.71
N LYS A 222 -17.60 45.30 13.73
CA LYS A 222 -18.01 46.11 14.89
C LYS A 222 -19.41 45.68 15.36
N LYS A 223 -19.54 45.41 16.66
CA LYS A 223 -20.82 45.19 17.36
C LYS A 223 -21.68 46.49 17.36
N ALA A 224 -22.92 46.38 16.91
CA ALA A 224 -23.94 47.42 17.11
C ALA A 224 -24.61 47.27 18.49
N PRO A 225 -25.11 48.37 19.12
CA PRO A 225 -25.55 48.35 20.51
C PRO A 225 -26.98 47.80 20.69
N ALA A 226 -27.20 47.17 21.81
CA ALA A 226 -28.47 46.60 22.26
C ALA A 226 -29.55 47.66 22.55
N LYS A 227 -30.75 47.44 21.98
CA LYS A 227 -31.97 48.14 22.38
C LYS A 227 -32.67 47.40 23.55
N LYS A 228 -32.89 48.11 24.66
CA LYS A 228 -33.80 47.76 25.78
C LYS A 228 -35.26 47.81 25.28
N ALA A 229 -36.06 46.85 25.71
CA ALA A 229 -37.52 46.94 25.87
C ALA A 229 -37.94 45.90 26.89
N ALA A 230 -38.32 46.29 27.95
CA ALA A 230 -39.48 46.62 28.74
C ALA A 230 -40.41 45.42 29.01
N ALA A 231 -40.56 45.14 30.28
CA ALA A 231 -41.46 44.17 30.92
C ALA A 231 -42.95 44.53 30.75
N LYS A 232 -43.80 43.50 30.68
CA LYS A 232 -45.20 43.53 31.24
C LYS A 232 -45.68 42.10 31.42
N ALA A 233 -45.74 41.66 32.66
CA ALA A 233 -46.92 41.36 33.48
C ALA A 233 -47.84 40.21 32.98
N THR A 234 -47.88 39.21 33.83
CA THR A 234 -48.88 38.15 34.00
C THR A 234 -50.27 38.76 34.34
N PRO A 235 -51.40 38.02 34.12
CA PRO A 235 -51.83 37.17 35.23
C PRO A 235 -52.56 35.84 34.87
N GLU A 236 -52.48 34.92 35.83
CA GLU A 236 -53.38 33.87 36.27
C GLU A 236 -54.78 33.71 35.67
N THR A 237 -55.24 32.50 35.45
CA THR A 237 -56.25 31.80 36.29
C THR A 237 -56.67 30.43 35.70
N LYS A 238 -56.66 29.41 36.60
CA LYS A 238 -57.73 28.43 36.94
C LYS A 238 -58.42 27.72 35.75
N GLY A 239 -58.60 26.47 35.77
CA GLY A 239 -59.15 25.54 36.68
C GLY A 239 -59.47 24.17 36.02
N ARG A 240 -59.47 23.22 36.86
CA ARG A 240 -59.98 21.83 36.74
C ARG A 240 -61.48 21.75 36.42
N PRO A 241 -62.04 20.62 36.10
CA PRO A 241 -61.75 19.30 36.65
C PRO A 241 -61.16 18.28 35.67
#